data_413db10cf00eb720fd3310f8c4e70500
#
_entry.id   413db10cf00eb720fd3310f8c4e70500
#
_cell.length_a   1.000
_cell.length_b   1.000
_cell.length_c   1.000
_cell.angle_alpha   90.00
_cell.angle_beta   90.00
_cell.angle_gamma   90.00
#
_symmetry.space_group_name_H-M   'P 1'
#
loop_
_entity.id
_entity.type
_entity.pdbx_description
1 polymer ?
#
loop_
_entity_poly.entity_id
_entity_poly.type
_entity_poly.pdbx_seq_one_letter_code
_entity_poly.pdbx_strand_id
1 'polypeptide(L)'
;MKDFNKEIKSWIFYDFGNSAYATTVIAAFFPLFYASYWSNGLESLQATQYLAFALTIINLVILVSAPIIGAITDYKRLTKILFIIFTLLSIISVASFYFIPMGKWLMALILYGISFFSFASAVVLYDKMLVYVASEDQLTKVSSYGYALGYLGGGLLFALNAFMVLQPETFGLSNEAEAVRWAFITVSVWWFIFLLPLAINYKEREVEKTGNLKEVLGGFVSTFRDIQKNKNVLLFL
;
A
#
# COMPACT_ATOMS: atom_id res chain seq x y z
N MET A 1 12.29 7.47 -20.93
CA MET A 1 12.59 8.14 -19.65
C MET A 1 13.44 9.41 -19.78
N LYS A 2 14.16 9.63 -20.89
CA LYS A 2 14.97 10.86 -21.05
C LYS A 2 14.10 12.13 -21.04
N ASP A 3 12.89 12.09 -21.59
CA ASP A 3 11.99 13.23 -21.76
C ASP A 3 11.09 13.53 -20.54
N PHE A 4 11.17 12.70 -19.48
CA PHE A 4 10.38 12.91 -18.28
C PHE A 4 11.04 13.88 -17.30
N ASN A 5 10.25 14.78 -16.73
CA ASN A 5 10.69 15.68 -15.69
C ASN A 5 10.97 14.95 -14.35
N LYS A 6 11.45 15.66 -13.34
CA LYS A 6 11.80 15.07 -12.05
C LYS A 6 10.59 14.51 -11.28
N GLU A 7 9.43 15.17 -11.38
CA GLU A 7 8.21 14.72 -10.71
C GLU A 7 7.73 13.37 -11.27
N ILE A 8 7.64 13.24 -12.61
CA ILE A 8 7.27 12.00 -13.30
C ILE A 8 8.24 10.87 -12.93
N LYS A 9 9.55 11.13 -12.98
CA LYS A 9 10.54 10.12 -12.60
C LYS A 9 10.37 9.68 -11.16
N SER A 10 10.14 10.61 -10.25
CA SER A 10 9.94 10.30 -8.82
C SER A 10 8.67 9.49 -8.60
N TRP A 11 7.60 9.80 -9.33
CA TRP A 11 6.36 9.04 -9.30
C TRP A 11 6.58 7.60 -9.76
N ILE A 12 7.26 7.39 -10.90
CA ILE A 12 7.59 6.07 -11.42
C ILE A 12 8.49 5.28 -10.44
N PHE A 13 9.50 5.93 -9.86
CA PHE A 13 10.41 5.26 -8.90
C PHE A 13 9.77 4.95 -7.56
N TYR A 14 8.71 5.66 -7.15
CA TYR A 14 7.96 5.29 -5.97
C TYR A 14 7.33 3.90 -6.11
N ASP A 15 6.81 3.57 -7.30
CA ASP A 15 6.21 2.27 -7.56
C ASP A 15 7.23 1.13 -7.48
N PHE A 16 8.47 1.38 -7.89
CA PHE A 16 9.59 0.45 -7.70
C PHE A 16 9.81 0.07 -6.22
N GLY A 17 9.60 1.02 -5.30
CA GLY A 17 9.69 0.77 -3.86
C GLY A 17 8.43 0.14 -3.26
N ASN A 18 7.30 0.74 -3.58
CA ASN A 18 5.97 0.41 -3.05
C ASN A 18 5.52 -1.02 -3.38
N SER A 19 5.82 -1.51 -4.59
CA SER A 19 5.45 -2.86 -5.04
C SER A 19 6.09 -3.97 -4.22
N ALA A 20 7.21 -3.69 -3.53
CA ALA A 20 7.83 -4.65 -2.62
C ALA A 20 6.91 -5.03 -1.43
N TYR A 21 6.08 -4.10 -0.97
CA TYR A 21 5.07 -4.40 0.05
C TYR A 21 4.02 -5.39 -0.48
N ALA A 22 3.50 -5.15 -1.68
CA ALA A 22 2.51 -6.03 -2.27
C ALA A 22 3.03 -7.44 -2.52
N THR A 23 4.23 -7.56 -3.10
CA THR A 23 4.83 -8.86 -3.46
C THR A 23 5.34 -9.62 -2.24
N THR A 24 6.09 -8.97 -1.37
CA THR A 24 6.79 -9.62 -0.25
C THR A 24 5.87 -9.75 0.97
N VAL A 25 5.16 -8.69 1.34
CA VAL A 25 4.35 -8.71 2.57
C VAL A 25 2.97 -9.30 2.31
N ILE A 26 2.17 -8.69 1.42
CA ILE A 26 0.77 -9.10 1.22
C ILE A 26 0.67 -10.50 0.61
N ALA A 27 1.39 -10.73 -0.49
CA ALA A 27 1.21 -11.95 -1.28
C ALA A 27 1.95 -13.17 -0.69
N ALA A 28 3.04 -12.96 0.07
CA ALA A 28 3.88 -14.07 0.50
C ALA A 28 4.09 -14.14 2.02
N PHE A 29 4.93 -13.29 2.59
CA PHE A 29 5.49 -13.55 3.92
C PHE A 29 4.50 -13.31 5.06
N PHE A 30 3.60 -12.31 4.95
CA PHE A 30 2.65 -12.09 6.04
C PHE A 30 1.71 -13.28 6.24
N PRO A 31 0.96 -13.80 5.24
CA PRO A 31 0.05 -14.91 5.45
C PRO A 31 0.77 -16.20 5.88
N LEU A 32 1.94 -16.50 5.30
CA LEU A 32 2.71 -17.68 5.65
C LEU A 32 3.27 -17.60 7.09
N PHE A 33 3.84 -16.47 7.45
CA PHE A 33 4.42 -16.27 8.78
C PHE A 33 3.36 -16.10 9.86
N TYR A 34 2.21 -15.53 9.51
CA TYR A 34 1.05 -15.53 10.40
C TYR A 34 0.62 -16.95 10.74
N ALA A 35 0.46 -17.81 9.74
CA ALA A 35 0.02 -19.19 9.94
C ALA A 35 1.04 -20.05 10.71
N SER A 36 2.34 -19.86 10.48
CA SER A 36 3.39 -20.72 11.05
C SER A 36 3.98 -20.21 12.37
N TYR A 37 4.02 -18.90 12.58
CA TYR A 37 4.76 -18.28 13.69
C TYR A 37 3.84 -17.52 14.66
N TRP A 38 3.08 -16.55 14.16
CA TRP A 38 2.28 -15.69 15.04
C TRP A 38 1.01 -16.36 15.56
N SER A 39 0.43 -17.28 14.80
CA SER A 39 -0.73 -18.05 15.24
C SER A 39 -0.37 -19.32 16.02
N ASN A 40 0.89 -19.48 16.41
CA ASN A 40 1.31 -20.59 17.27
C ASN A 40 0.45 -20.65 18.54
N GLY A 41 -0.12 -21.83 18.82
CA GLY A 41 -1.08 -22.04 19.93
C GLY A 41 -2.55 -21.93 19.52
N LEU A 42 -2.86 -21.55 18.27
CA LEU A 42 -4.20 -21.64 17.70
C LEU A 42 -4.33 -22.91 16.84
N GLU A 43 -5.56 -23.40 16.70
CA GLU A 43 -5.87 -24.38 15.67
C GLU A 43 -5.77 -23.72 14.27
N SER A 44 -5.29 -24.48 13.28
CA SER A 44 -5.08 -23.97 11.91
C SER A 44 -6.35 -23.34 11.30
N LEU A 45 -7.52 -23.95 11.55
CA LEU A 45 -8.80 -23.41 11.09
C LEU A 45 -9.12 -22.06 11.74
N GLN A 46 -8.91 -21.93 13.05
CA GLN A 46 -9.12 -20.69 13.80
C GLN A 46 -8.19 -19.57 13.30
N ALA A 47 -6.91 -19.88 13.09
CA ALA A 47 -5.94 -18.92 12.55
C ALA A 47 -6.39 -18.38 11.19
N THR A 48 -6.80 -19.28 10.29
CA THR A 48 -7.32 -18.89 8.96
C THR A 48 -8.59 -18.05 9.06
N GLN A 49 -9.51 -18.41 9.93
CA GLN A 49 -10.75 -17.66 10.15
C GLN A 49 -10.47 -16.24 10.67
N TYR A 50 -9.57 -16.08 11.66
CA TYR A 50 -9.20 -14.77 12.18
C TYR A 50 -8.51 -13.88 11.15
N LEU A 51 -7.63 -14.45 10.31
CA LEU A 51 -7.02 -13.71 9.21
C LEU A 51 -8.07 -13.27 8.19
N ALA A 52 -8.96 -14.17 7.76
CA ALA A 52 -10.02 -13.86 6.81
C ALA A 52 -10.97 -12.79 7.35
N PHE A 53 -11.35 -12.88 8.63
CA PHE A 53 -12.20 -11.89 9.30
C PHE A 53 -11.52 -10.53 9.40
N ALA A 54 -10.25 -10.50 9.78
CA ALA A 54 -9.46 -9.26 9.80
C ALA A 54 -9.38 -8.62 8.41
N LEU A 55 -9.08 -9.38 7.37
CA LEU A 55 -9.05 -8.90 5.99
C LEU A 55 -10.40 -8.36 5.55
N THR A 56 -11.50 -8.99 5.92
CA THR A 56 -12.85 -8.52 5.61
C THR A 56 -13.11 -7.15 6.25
N ILE A 57 -12.81 -7.00 7.54
CA ILE A 57 -12.97 -5.71 8.24
C ILE A 57 -12.11 -4.63 7.60
N ILE A 58 -10.83 -4.93 7.32
CA ILE A 58 -9.91 -3.95 6.73
C ILE A 58 -10.43 -3.49 5.36
N ASN A 59 -10.86 -4.41 4.51
CA ASN A 59 -11.39 -4.07 3.19
C ASN A 59 -12.70 -3.24 3.27
N LEU A 60 -13.58 -3.53 4.24
CA LEU A 60 -14.76 -2.71 4.48
C LEU A 60 -14.40 -1.28 4.94
N VAL A 61 -13.40 -1.15 5.81
CA VAL A 61 -12.90 0.16 6.23
C VAL A 61 -12.29 0.93 5.04
N ILE A 62 -11.51 0.26 4.20
CA ILE A 62 -10.93 0.86 2.99
C ILE A 62 -12.03 1.30 2.03
N LEU A 63 -13.03 0.46 1.77
CA LEU A 63 -14.16 0.77 0.89
C LEU A 63 -14.86 2.06 1.28
N VAL A 64 -15.05 2.29 2.58
CA VAL A 64 -15.72 3.50 3.09
C VAL A 64 -14.77 4.69 3.14
N SER A 65 -13.50 4.48 3.51
CA SER A 65 -12.55 5.58 3.74
C SER A 65 -11.91 6.12 2.45
N ALA A 66 -11.71 5.29 1.43
CA ALA A 66 -11.04 5.71 0.19
C ALA A 66 -11.76 6.90 -0.51
N PRO A 67 -13.10 6.89 -0.71
CA PRO A 67 -13.81 8.05 -1.23
C PRO A 67 -13.69 9.29 -0.34
N ILE A 68 -13.70 9.11 0.98
CA ILE A 68 -13.59 10.21 1.95
C ILE A 68 -12.20 10.86 1.86
N ILE A 69 -11.14 10.06 1.78
CA ILE A 69 -9.76 10.53 1.60
C ILE A 69 -9.64 11.31 0.29
N GLY A 70 -10.19 10.78 -0.81
CA GLY A 70 -10.26 11.46 -2.09
C GLY A 70 -10.93 12.82 -1.97
N ALA A 71 -12.13 12.87 -1.40
CA ALA A 71 -12.92 14.09 -1.21
C ALA A 71 -12.19 15.14 -0.36
N ILE A 72 -11.56 14.75 0.74
CA ILE A 72 -10.81 15.67 1.60
C ILE A 72 -9.65 16.31 0.83
N THR A 73 -8.96 15.55 0.01
CA THR A 73 -7.81 16.03 -0.77
C THR A 73 -8.23 16.83 -2.02
N ASP A 74 -9.46 16.64 -2.51
CA ASP A 74 -10.05 17.49 -3.55
C ASP A 74 -10.42 18.86 -3.01
N TYR A 75 -10.82 18.94 -1.75
CA TYR A 75 -11.20 20.20 -1.11
C TYR A 75 -10.03 20.97 -0.49
N LYS A 76 -8.99 20.26 -0.01
CA LYS A 76 -7.81 20.84 0.65
C LYS A 76 -6.53 20.36 -0.02
N ARG A 77 -5.51 21.23 -0.05
CA ARG A 77 -4.15 20.90 -0.49
C ARG A 77 -3.45 19.96 0.49
N LEU A 78 -3.92 18.74 0.61
CA LEU A 78 -3.43 17.77 1.57
C LEU A 78 -2.94 16.46 0.93
N THR A 79 -2.94 16.37 -0.40
CA THR A 79 -2.59 15.13 -1.12
C THR A 79 -1.19 14.67 -0.74
N LYS A 80 -0.19 15.56 -0.83
CA LYS A 80 1.20 15.26 -0.49
C LYS A 80 1.37 14.85 0.97
N ILE A 81 0.80 15.64 1.88
CA ILE A 81 0.98 15.42 3.33
C ILE A 81 0.34 14.09 3.74
N LEU A 82 -0.90 13.83 3.32
CA LEU A 82 -1.60 12.60 3.65
C LEU A 82 -0.93 11.37 2.99
N PHE A 83 -0.46 11.50 1.76
CA PHE A 83 0.31 10.47 1.08
C PHE A 83 1.56 10.09 1.89
N ILE A 84 2.34 11.07 2.33
CA ILE A 84 3.55 10.83 3.15
C ILE A 84 3.18 10.18 4.48
N ILE A 85 2.16 10.70 5.17
CA ILE A 85 1.72 10.16 6.47
C ILE A 85 1.29 8.70 6.34
N PHE A 86 0.42 8.38 5.38
CA PHE A 86 -0.04 7.02 5.19
C PHE A 86 1.08 6.08 4.75
N THR A 87 1.96 6.53 3.85
CA THR A 87 3.12 5.72 3.45
C THR A 87 4.04 5.43 4.64
N LEU A 88 4.38 6.44 5.43
CA LEU A 88 5.24 6.27 6.62
C LEU A 88 4.56 5.38 7.68
N LEU A 89 3.26 5.55 7.90
CA LEU A 89 2.52 4.71 8.84
C LEU A 89 2.54 3.23 8.42
N SER A 90 2.40 2.96 7.12
CA SER A 90 2.53 1.61 6.59
C SER A 90 3.95 1.07 6.76
N ILE A 91 4.97 1.83 6.38
CA ILE A 91 6.39 1.47 6.51
C ILE A 91 6.74 1.13 7.98
N ILE A 92 6.34 1.98 8.92
CA ILE A 92 6.60 1.77 10.35
C ILE A 92 5.88 0.52 10.86
N SER A 93 4.63 0.31 10.44
CA SER A 93 3.86 -0.88 10.83
C SER A 93 4.52 -2.17 10.30
N VAL A 94 5.02 -2.16 9.05
CA VAL A 94 5.76 -3.30 8.48
C VAL A 94 7.06 -3.55 9.23
N ALA A 95 7.85 -2.52 9.52
CA ALA A 95 9.06 -2.65 10.32
C ALA A 95 8.77 -3.24 11.71
N SER A 96 7.61 -2.89 12.29
CA SER A 96 7.18 -3.37 13.61
C SER A 96 6.89 -4.86 13.65
N PHE A 97 6.64 -5.53 12.52
CA PHE A 97 6.46 -6.99 12.45
C PHE A 97 7.70 -7.75 12.96
N TYR A 98 8.89 -7.17 12.80
CA TYR A 98 10.13 -7.74 13.33
C TYR A 98 10.06 -8.03 14.83
N PHE A 99 9.39 -7.17 15.59
CA PHE A 99 9.35 -7.21 17.06
C PHE A 99 8.20 -8.05 17.63
N ILE A 100 7.31 -8.61 16.78
CA ILE A 100 6.17 -9.39 17.26
C ILE A 100 6.64 -10.79 17.68
N PRO A 101 6.48 -11.19 18.95
CA PRO A 101 6.84 -12.53 19.41
C PRO A 101 5.94 -13.61 18.81
N MET A 102 6.43 -14.85 18.82
CA MET A 102 5.65 -16.04 18.48
C MET A 102 4.36 -16.12 19.31
N GLY A 103 3.27 -16.56 18.70
CA GLY A 103 1.96 -16.70 19.35
C GLY A 103 1.17 -15.42 19.54
N LYS A 104 1.70 -14.24 19.12
CA LYS A 104 1.02 -12.95 19.28
C LYS A 104 0.19 -12.59 18.04
N TRP A 105 -0.69 -13.51 17.65
CA TRP A 105 -1.50 -13.43 16.44
C TRP A 105 -2.35 -12.14 16.35
N LEU A 106 -2.97 -11.72 17.47
CA LEU A 106 -3.81 -10.52 17.46
C LEU A 106 -3.01 -9.25 17.19
N MET A 107 -1.81 -9.14 17.78
CA MET A 107 -0.90 -8.01 17.55
C MET A 107 -0.46 -7.96 16.07
N ALA A 108 -0.18 -9.13 15.48
CA ALA A 108 0.16 -9.23 14.07
C ALA A 108 -1.00 -8.76 13.18
N LEU A 109 -2.24 -9.19 13.45
CA LEU A 109 -3.42 -8.77 12.69
C LEU A 109 -3.73 -7.28 12.82
N ILE A 110 -3.57 -6.70 14.03
CA ILE A 110 -3.80 -5.26 14.25
C ILE A 110 -2.78 -4.44 13.45
N LEU A 111 -1.48 -4.76 13.56
CA LEU A 111 -0.45 -4.05 12.82
C LEU A 111 -0.59 -4.25 11.30
N TYR A 112 -1.01 -5.45 10.87
CA TYR A 112 -1.31 -5.69 9.46
C TYR A 112 -2.48 -4.86 8.98
N GLY A 113 -3.54 -4.74 9.79
CA GLY A 113 -4.68 -3.88 9.49
C GLY A 113 -4.28 -2.43 9.31
N ILE A 114 -3.47 -1.89 10.21
CA ILE A 114 -2.95 -0.52 10.13
C ILE A 114 -2.08 -0.35 8.89
N SER A 115 -1.17 -1.31 8.64
CA SER A 115 -0.28 -1.30 7.48
C SER A 115 -1.06 -1.33 6.16
N PHE A 116 -2.00 -2.26 6.02
CA PHE A 116 -2.75 -2.47 4.78
C PHE A 116 -3.73 -1.31 4.50
N PHE A 117 -4.42 -0.82 5.52
CA PHE A 117 -5.24 0.39 5.42
C PHE A 117 -4.43 1.60 4.96
N SER A 118 -3.26 1.80 5.57
CA SER A 118 -2.39 2.93 5.25
C SER A 118 -1.80 2.80 3.84
N PHE A 119 -1.39 1.60 3.44
CA PHE A 119 -0.95 1.30 2.08
C PHE A 119 -2.05 1.63 1.06
N ALA A 120 -3.26 1.11 1.24
CA ALA A 120 -4.37 1.36 0.33
C ALA A 120 -4.72 2.85 0.23
N SER A 121 -4.70 3.56 1.36
CA SER A 121 -4.91 5.01 1.41
C SER A 121 -3.82 5.78 0.66
N ALA A 122 -2.56 5.36 0.81
CA ALA A 122 -1.43 5.93 0.09
C ALA A 122 -1.54 5.69 -1.42
N VAL A 123 -1.98 4.50 -1.85
CA VAL A 123 -2.17 4.16 -3.28
C VAL A 123 -3.23 5.06 -3.91
N VAL A 124 -4.37 5.30 -3.26
CA VAL A 124 -5.40 6.24 -3.76
C VAL A 124 -4.82 7.63 -4.02
N LEU A 125 -3.97 8.12 -3.11
CA LEU A 125 -3.33 9.42 -3.26
C LEU A 125 -2.20 9.42 -4.32
N TYR A 126 -1.46 8.33 -4.41
CA TYR A 126 -0.44 8.12 -5.43
C TYR A 126 -1.05 8.11 -6.85
N ASP A 127 -2.17 7.40 -7.05
CA ASP A 127 -2.88 7.38 -8.33
C ASP A 127 -3.42 8.76 -8.69
N LYS A 128 -3.95 9.49 -7.70
CA LYS A 128 -4.37 10.88 -7.88
C LYS A 128 -3.22 11.78 -8.33
N MET A 129 -2.01 11.59 -7.78
CA MET A 129 -0.84 12.39 -8.18
C MET A 129 -0.47 12.21 -9.64
N LEU A 130 -0.74 11.06 -10.26
CA LEU A 130 -0.46 10.79 -11.66
C LEU A 130 -1.08 11.85 -12.58
N VAL A 131 -2.35 12.20 -12.34
CA VAL A 131 -3.10 13.19 -13.14
C VAL A 131 -2.49 14.59 -13.05
N TYR A 132 -1.74 14.87 -11.98
CA TYR A 132 -1.08 16.17 -11.79
C TYR A 132 0.36 16.20 -12.28
N VAL A 133 1.07 15.07 -12.30
CA VAL A 133 2.48 15.04 -12.72
C VAL A 133 2.65 14.77 -14.22
N ALA A 134 1.68 14.10 -14.86
CA ALA A 134 1.72 13.75 -16.28
C ALA A 134 0.63 14.52 -17.06
N SER A 135 0.93 14.91 -18.30
CA SER A 135 -0.07 15.43 -19.23
C SER A 135 -0.95 14.30 -19.78
N GLU A 136 -2.14 14.64 -20.29
CA GLU A 136 -3.12 13.64 -20.77
C GLU A 136 -2.52 12.66 -21.80
N ASP A 137 -1.69 13.15 -22.71
CA ASP A 137 -0.98 12.35 -23.71
C ASP A 137 0.10 11.44 -23.13
N GLN A 138 0.56 11.71 -21.91
CA GLN A 138 1.61 10.97 -21.21
C GLN A 138 1.07 9.96 -20.17
N LEU A 139 -0.18 10.09 -19.71
CA LEU A 139 -0.74 9.32 -18.61
C LEU A 139 -0.52 7.81 -18.79
N THR A 140 -0.92 7.26 -19.93
CA THR A 140 -0.77 5.81 -20.22
C THR A 140 0.70 5.39 -20.20
N LYS A 141 1.58 6.20 -20.80
CA LYS A 141 3.01 5.90 -20.87
C LYS A 141 3.66 5.93 -19.49
N VAL A 142 3.37 6.96 -18.69
CA VAL A 142 3.91 7.11 -17.32
C VAL A 142 3.41 5.99 -16.42
N SER A 143 2.12 5.67 -16.45
CA SER A 143 1.53 4.56 -15.70
C SER A 143 2.17 3.23 -16.09
N SER A 144 2.35 2.96 -17.38
CA SER A 144 3.00 1.73 -17.86
C SER A 144 4.46 1.60 -17.36
N TYR A 145 5.20 2.70 -17.31
CA TYR A 145 6.55 2.68 -16.71
C TYR A 145 6.52 2.46 -15.20
N GLY A 146 5.55 3.04 -14.48
CA GLY A 146 5.34 2.79 -13.06
C GLY A 146 5.13 1.29 -12.81
N TYR A 147 4.13 0.69 -13.45
CA TYR A 147 3.85 -0.74 -13.33
C TYR A 147 5.07 -1.62 -13.68
N ALA A 148 5.73 -1.37 -14.81
CA ALA A 148 6.88 -2.16 -15.23
C ALA A 148 8.03 -2.10 -14.20
N LEU A 149 8.35 -0.91 -13.72
CA LEU A 149 9.38 -0.75 -12.69
C LEU A 149 8.91 -1.26 -11.33
N GLY A 150 7.62 -1.12 -11.00
CA GLY A 150 7.03 -1.71 -9.81
C GLY A 150 7.21 -3.22 -9.75
N TYR A 151 6.83 -3.93 -10.81
CA TYR A 151 7.07 -5.38 -10.90
C TYR A 151 8.56 -5.74 -10.78
N LEU A 152 9.43 -4.96 -11.41
CA LEU A 152 10.87 -5.20 -11.33
C LEU A 152 11.39 -4.98 -9.90
N GLY A 153 11.04 -3.87 -9.26
CA GLY A 153 11.48 -3.55 -7.90
C GLY A 153 10.95 -4.52 -6.86
N GLY A 154 9.64 -4.81 -6.92
CA GLY A 154 9.00 -5.79 -6.06
C GLY A 154 9.57 -7.20 -6.25
N GLY A 155 9.78 -7.62 -7.50
CA GLY A 155 10.35 -8.92 -7.83
C GLY A 155 11.81 -9.07 -7.40
N LEU A 156 12.63 -8.04 -7.58
CA LEU A 156 14.04 -8.06 -7.14
C LEU A 156 14.15 -8.20 -5.62
N LEU A 157 13.42 -7.38 -4.87
CA LEU A 157 13.48 -7.45 -3.42
C LEU A 157 12.86 -8.75 -2.90
N PHE A 158 11.77 -9.21 -3.50
CA PHE A 158 11.18 -10.50 -3.17
C PHE A 158 12.16 -11.65 -3.38
N ALA A 159 12.86 -11.69 -4.54
CA ALA A 159 13.86 -12.72 -4.82
C ALA A 159 15.01 -12.71 -3.80
N LEU A 160 15.49 -11.53 -3.42
CA LEU A 160 16.51 -11.37 -2.37
C LEU A 160 16.00 -11.90 -1.03
N ASN A 161 14.80 -11.52 -0.63
CA ASN A 161 14.20 -11.96 0.63
C ASN A 161 13.88 -13.47 0.62
N ALA A 162 13.41 -14.01 -0.49
CA ALA A 162 13.21 -15.45 -0.64
C ALA A 162 14.54 -16.21 -0.51
N PHE A 163 15.61 -15.72 -1.14
CA PHE A 163 16.94 -16.31 -0.99
C PHE A 163 17.44 -16.23 0.46
N MET A 164 17.21 -15.12 1.14
CA MET A 164 17.55 -14.95 2.56
C MET A 164 16.80 -15.95 3.46
N VAL A 165 15.55 -16.25 3.17
CA VAL A 165 14.76 -17.25 3.93
C VAL A 165 15.21 -18.68 3.62
N LEU A 166 15.53 -18.99 2.35
CA LEU A 166 16.00 -20.32 1.94
C LEU A 166 17.42 -20.64 2.40
N GLN A 167 18.27 -19.62 2.58
CA GLN A 167 19.68 -19.75 2.94
C GLN A 167 20.05 -18.76 4.06
N PRO A 168 19.42 -18.83 5.25
CA PRO A 168 19.61 -17.84 6.30
C PRO A 168 21.06 -17.74 6.77
N GLU A 169 21.78 -18.86 6.82
CA GLU A 169 23.19 -18.90 7.25
C GLU A 169 24.11 -18.06 6.36
N THR A 170 23.80 -17.94 5.05
CA THR A 170 24.55 -17.08 4.11
C THR A 170 24.51 -15.62 4.52
N PHE A 171 23.45 -15.20 5.22
CA PHE A 171 23.25 -13.85 5.72
C PHE A 171 23.58 -13.68 7.22
N GLY A 172 24.16 -14.72 7.84
CA GLY A 172 24.48 -14.70 9.27
C GLY A 172 23.26 -14.80 10.18
N LEU A 173 22.14 -15.33 9.68
CA LEU A 173 20.90 -15.47 10.41
C LEU A 173 20.75 -16.91 10.94
N SER A 174 20.11 -17.06 12.11
CA SER A 174 20.07 -18.32 12.83
C SER A 174 19.05 -19.32 12.27
N ASN A 175 17.99 -18.83 11.60
CA ASN A 175 16.90 -19.65 11.08
C ASN A 175 15.98 -18.85 10.13
N GLU A 176 15.07 -19.59 9.45
CA GLU A 176 14.09 -19.02 8.53
C GLU A 176 13.17 -17.97 9.18
N ALA A 177 12.75 -18.18 10.43
CA ALA A 177 11.86 -17.23 11.11
C ALA A 177 12.56 -15.89 11.38
N GLU A 178 13.85 -15.90 11.68
CA GLU A 178 14.64 -14.67 11.78
C GLU A 178 14.77 -14.01 10.41
N ALA A 179 15.00 -14.77 9.35
CA ALA A 179 15.10 -14.25 8.00
C ALA A 179 13.79 -13.58 7.54
N VAL A 180 12.64 -14.18 7.82
CA VAL A 180 11.33 -13.56 7.50
C VAL A 180 11.15 -12.25 8.27
N ARG A 181 11.54 -12.17 9.53
CA ARG A 181 11.48 -10.92 10.30
C ARG A 181 12.37 -9.82 9.69
N TRP A 182 13.58 -10.18 9.26
CA TRP A 182 14.46 -9.27 8.53
C TRP A 182 13.91 -8.86 7.17
N ALA A 183 13.17 -9.74 6.48
CA ALA A 183 12.50 -9.40 5.23
C ALA A 183 11.52 -8.23 5.40
N PHE A 184 10.79 -8.13 6.51
CA PHE A 184 9.94 -6.97 6.80
C PHE A 184 10.75 -5.67 6.97
N ILE A 185 11.91 -5.75 7.61
CA ILE A 185 12.81 -4.59 7.73
C ILE A 185 13.34 -4.17 6.35
N THR A 186 13.79 -5.12 5.53
CA THR A 186 14.31 -4.80 4.17
C THR A 186 13.24 -4.15 3.30
N VAL A 187 11.98 -4.63 3.35
CA VAL A 187 10.85 -4.00 2.64
C VAL A 187 10.62 -2.58 3.13
N SER A 188 10.66 -2.36 4.45
CA SER A 188 10.45 -1.03 5.04
C SER A 188 11.54 -0.04 4.61
N VAL A 189 12.81 -0.46 4.65
CA VAL A 189 13.95 0.36 4.23
C VAL A 189 13.90 0.65 2.73
N TRP A 190 13.63 -0.38 1.92
CA TRP A 190 13.48 -0.25 0.48
C TRP A 190 12.40 0.75 0.12
N TRP A 191 11.21 0.59 0.65
CA TRP A 191 10.10 1.48 0.38
C TRP A 191 10.37 2.91 0.84
N PHE A 192 10.98 3.09 2.01
CA PHE A 192 11.39 4.40 2.51
C PHE A 192 12.36 5.12 1.56
N ILE A 193 13.38 4.42 1.04
CA ILE A 193 14.35 4.98 0.10
C ILE A 193 13.64 5.51 -1.15
N PHE A 194 12.71 4.75 -1.72
CA PHE A 194 11.99 5.14 -2.93
C PHE A 194 10.82 6.10 -2.69
N LEU A 195 10.37 6.28 -1.45
CA LEU A 195 9.46 7.35 -1.06
C LEU A 195 10.13 8.74 -1.17
N LEU A 196 11.39 8.86 -0.78
CA LEU A 196 12.08 10.14 -0.65
C LEU A 196 12.06 10.98 -1.94
N PRO A 197 12.36 10.46 -3.14
CA PRO A 197 12.31 11.25 -4.36
C PRO A 197 10.92 11.86 -4.62
N LEU A 198 9.85 11.11 -4.41
CA LEU A 198 8.49 11.61 -4.62
C LEU A 198 8.10 12.63 -3.54
N ALA A 199 8.43 12.36 -2.29
CA ALA A 199 8.18 13.28 -1.18
C ALA A 199 8.90 14.63 -1.36
N ILE A 200 10.10 14.64 -1.97
CA ILE A 200 10.86 15.87 -2.20
C ILE A 200 10.37 16.60 -3.46
N ASN A 201 10.22 15.91 -4.58
CA ASN A 201 10.03 16.52 -5.88
C ASN A 201 8.56 16.84 -6.23
N TYR A 202 7.59 16.11 -5.65
CA TYR A 202 6.17 16.38 -5.90
C TYR A 202 5.77 17.74 -5.31
N LYS A 203 5.15 18.56 -6.16
CA LYS A 203 4.62 19.86 -5.76
C LYS A 203 3.10 19.78 -5.63
N GLU A 204 2.60 20.12 -4.44
CA GLU A 204 1.14 20.22 -4.23
C GLU A 204 0.52 21.20 -5.21
N ARG A 205 -0.50 20.76 -5.91
CA ARG A 205 -1.18 21.62 -6.92
C ARG A 205 -2.27 22.47 -6.28
N GLU A 206 -2.57 23.59 -6.92
CA GLU A 206 -3.74 24.40 -6.55
C GLU A 206 -5.01 23.65 -6.96
N VAL A 207 -5.86 23.40 -5.98
CA VAL A 207 -7.19 22.86 -6.22
C VAL A 207 -8.13 24.07 -6.24
N GLU A 208 -8.84 24.30 -7.33
CA GLU A 208 -9.96 25.23 -7.34
C GLU A 208 -11.00 24.70 -6.34
N LYS A 209 -11.31 25.51 -5.33
CA LYS A 209 -12.31 25.14 -4.32
C LYS A 209 -13.67 25.02 -4.98
N THR A 210 -14.02 23.83 -5.42
CA THR A 210 -15.34 23.52 -5.94
C THR A 210 -16.22 23.00 -4.80
N GLY A 211 -17.12 23.84 -4.31
CA GLY A 211 -18.17 23.42 -3.36
C GLY A 211 -17.77 23.35 -1.88
N ASN A 212 -18.71 22.92 -1.07
CA ASN A 212 -18.53 22.66 0.37
C ASN A 212 -18.26 21.15 0.56
N LEU A 213 -17.48 20.77 1.56
CA LEU A 213 -17.19 19.35 1.89
C LEU A 213 -18.47 18.50 1.99
N LYS A 214 -19.59 19.08 2.46
CA LYS A 214 -20.90 18.43 2.48
C LYS A 214 -21.44 18.14 1.08
N GLU A 215 -21.18 18.99 0.10
CA GLU A 215 -21.61 18.79 -1.29
C GLU A 215 -20.79 17.71 -1.96
N VAL A 216 -19.48 17.69 -1.70
CA VAL A 216 -18.57 16.65 -2.21
C VAL A 216 -18.96 15.27 -1.64
N LEU A 217 -19.18 15.18 -0.32
CA LEU A 217 -19.66 13.94 0.31
C LEU A 217 -21.09 13.58 -0.13
N GLY A 218 -21.98 14.57 -0.33
CA GLY A 218 -23.31 14.39 -0.90
C GLY A 218 -23.29 13.85 -2.32
N GLY A 219 -22.29 14.26 -3.12
CA GLY A 219 -22.05 13.73 -4.47
C GLY A 219 -21.78 12.23 -4.49
N PHE A 220 -21.05 11.68 -3.51
CA PHE A 220 -20.84 10.23 -3.39
C PHE A 220 -22.14 9.48 -3.12
N VAL A 221 -22.98 9.99 -2.24
CA VAL A 221 -24.27 9.38 -1.93
C VAL A 221 -25.18 9.38 -3.17
N SER A 222 -25.18 10.48 -3.94
CA SER A 222 -25.95 10.56 -5.19
C SER A 222 -25.40 9.59 -6.26
N THR A 223 -24.08 9.54 -6.43
CA THR A 223 -23.41 8.60 -7.37
C THR A 223 -23.72 7.15 -7.01
N PHE A 224 -23.65 6.78 -5.73
CA PHE A 224 -23.99 5.44 -5.27
C PHE A 224 -25.46 5.10 -5.54
N ARG A 225 -26.37 6.06 -5.35
CA ARG A 225 -27.79 5.92 -5.68
C ARG A 225 -28.03 5.79 -7.18
N ASP A 226 -27.27 6.49 -8.00
CA ASP A 226 -27.38 6.43 -9.46
C ASP A 226 -26.80 5.13 -10.04
N ILE A 227 -25.72 4.60 -9.45
CA ILE A 227 -25.21 3.25 -9.74
C ILE A 227 -26.27 2.20 -9.42
N GLN A 228 -26.93 2.29 -8.25
CA GLN A 228 -28.02 1.35 -7.89
C GLN A 228 -29.22 1.39 -8.85
N LYS A 229 -29.49 2.53 -9.48
CA LYS A 229 -30.57 2.67 -10.48
C LYS A 229 -30.21 2.10 -11.84
N ASN A 230 -28.91 1.97 -12.13
CA ASN A 230 -28.45 1.54 -13.44
C ASN A 230 -28.07 0.05 -13.44
N LYS A 231 -29.08 -0.79 -13.78
CA LYS A 231 -28.92 -2.26 -13.81
C LYS A 231 -27.70 -2.75 -14.62
N ASN A 232 -27.31 -2.02 -15.68
CA ASN A 232 -26.17 -2.41 -16.50
C ASN A 232 -24.83 -2.19 -15.76
N VAL A 233 -24.75 -1.19 -14.90
CA VAL A 233 -23.54 -0.94 -14.07
C VAL A 233 -23.44 -1.97 -12.95
N LEU A 234 -24.58 -2.35 -12.34
CA LEU A 234 -24.62 -3.41 -11.31
C LEU A 234 -24.26 -4.81 -11.84
N LEU A 235 -24.43 -5.06 -13.13
CA LEU A 235 -24.04 -6.33 -13.76
C LEU A 235 -22.54 -6.38 -14.11
N PHE A 236 -21.86 -5.23 -14.15
CA PHE A 236 -20.42 -5.12 -14.42
C PHE A 236 -19.56 -5.03 -13.16
N LEU A 237 -20.15 -4.75 -11.99
CA LEU A 237 -19.51 -4.75 -10.65
C LEU A 237 -19.71 -6.09 -9.97
#